data_7326a1e94c29459e55690e08b5066851
#
_entry.id   7326a1e94c29459e55690e08b5066851
#
_cell.length_a   1.000
_cell.length_b   1.000
_cell.length_c   1.000
_cell.angle_alpha   90.00
_cell.angle_beta   90.00
_cell.angle_gamma   90.00
#
_symmetry.space_group_name_H-M   'P 1'
#
loop_
_entity.id
_entity.type
_entity.pdbx_description
1 polymer ?
#
loop_
_entity_poly.entity_id
_entity_poly.type
_entity_poly.pdbx_seq_one_letter_code
_entity_poly.pdbx_strand_id
1 'polypeptide(L)'
;RRFGIQAWYRESAFHCMTPNFRDAKTLQKVMLNRGEFKQFFLTVHTQKGQKPGLYNGSVFMIRDGVELGTIPVQIRVLPFVLPQPAAYGDVNKPFLVSSYNCVNLKMFNAQNGFDMELAKKQLYNVLENQVKHNQTMHWVPGSSSLYEHWLTLDIMRQCGMRMDYVMCGRPLRIGNTPMDTVQDAKIQSRLYRKELGPDAMIFLEYGDEPGVGWVRRNLNFF
;
A
#
# COMPACT_ATOMS: atom_id res chain seq x y z
N ARG A 1 -15.34 -7.11 3.32
CA ARG A 1 -14.19 -6.42 3.95
C ARG A 1 -14.41 -4.93 3.82
N ARG A 2 -14.28 -4.17 4.90
CA ARG A 2 -14.42 -2.72 4.89
C ARG A 2 -13.01 -2.13 4.94
N PHE A 3 -12.66 -1.32 3.97
CA PHE A 3 -11.46 -0.50 4.00
C PHE A 3 -11.89 0.94 4.20
N GLY A 4 -11.32 1.61 5.20
CA GLY A 4 -11.46 3.04 5.38
C GLY A 4 -10.08 3.67 5.32
N ILE A 5 -9.91 4.67 4.49
CA ILE A 5 -8.74 5.54 4.52
C ILE A 5 -9.15 6.80 5.28
N GLN A 6 -8.45 7.16 6.33
CA GLN A 6 -8.61 8.43 7.01
C GLN A 6 -7.50 9.37 6.57
N ALA A 7 -7.86 10.48 5.94
CA ALA A 7 -6.93 11.57 5.69
C ALA A 7 -7.06 12.61 6.79
N TRP A 8 -5.94 13.01 7.39
CA TRP A 8 -5.89 14.05 8.41
C TRP A 8 -5.41 15.36 7.78
N TYR A 9 -6.20 16.41 7.85
CA TYR A 9 -5.76 17.77 7.57
C TYR A 9 -5.64 18.56 8.88
N ARG A 10 -4.54 19.26 9.02
CA ARG A 10 -4.07 19.84 10.28
C ARG A 10 -4.94 20.97 10.84
N GLU A 11 -5.84 21.59 10.08
CA GLU A 11 -6.50 22.85 10.47
C GLU A 11 -8.01 22.88 10.38
N SER A 12 -8.62 21.85 9.93
CA SER A 12 -10.07 21.73 9.98
C SER A 12 -10.40 20.34 10.47
N ALA A 13 -11.39 20.25 11.31
CA ALA A 13 -12.05 18.99 11.67
C ALA A 13 -12.71 18.32 10.44
N PHE A 14 -12.06 18.40 9.30
CA PHE A 14 -12.46 17.76 8.06
C PHE A 14 -12.00 16.32 8.13
N HIS A 15 -12.80 15.50 8.78
CA HIS A 15 -12.68 14.07 8.61
C HIS A 15 -13.19 13.74 7.20
N CYS A 16 -12.28 13.68 6.25
CA CYS A 16 -12.60 13.03 5.00
C CYS A 16 -12.78 11.54 5.32
N MET A 17 -13.97 11.19 5.73
CA MET A 17 -14.34 9.77 5.80
C MET A 17 -14.44 9.28 4.38
N THR A 18 -13.38 8.62 3.92
CA THR A 18 -13.49 7.86 2.69
C THR A 18 -14.57 6.82 2.89
N PRO A 19 -15.46 6.68 1.93
CA PRO A 19 -16.53 5.70 2.01
C PRO A 19 -15.94 4.31 2.24
N ASN A 20 -16.59 3.51 3.04
CA ASN A 20 -16.21 2.12 3.23
C ASN A 20 -16.27 1.39 1.89
N PHE A 21 -15.12 0.98 1.36
CA PHE A 21 -15.06 0.14 0.19
C PHE A 21 -15.39 -1.31 0.56
N ARG A 22 -16.20 -1.95 -0.26
CA ARG A 22 -16.35 -3.40 -0.25
C ARG A 22 -15.71 -3.93 -1.51
N ASP A 23 -14.65 -4.69 -1.33
CA ASP A 23 -14.05 -5.45 -2.41
C ASP A 23 -14.72 -6.82 -2.49
N ALA A 24 -15.20 -7.18 -3.67
CA ALA A 24 -15.88 -8.44 -3.91
C ALA A 24 -15.69 -8.89 -5.37
N LYS A 25 -15.68 -10.20 -5.60
CA LYS A 25 -15.56 -10.78 -6.95
C LYS A 25 -16.77 -10.50 -7.83
N THR A 26 -17.91 -10.20 -7.23
CA THR A 26 -19.16 -9.89 -7.92
C THR A 26 -19.79 -8.64 -7.32
N LEU A 27 -20.59 -7.94 -8.11
CA LEU A 27 -21.39 -6.81 -7.64
C LEU A 27 -22.29 -7.24 -6.50
N GLN A 28 -22.26 -6.47 -5.42
CA GLN A 28 -23.01 -6.76 -4.21
C GLN A 28 -24.29 -5.93 -4.14
N LYS A 29 -25.32 -6.49 -3.50
CA LYS A 29 -26.53 -5.75 -3.16
C LYS A 29 -26.19 -4.57 -2.26
N VAL A 30 -26.79 -3.42 -2.52
CA VAL A 30 -26.66 -2.22 -1.70
C VAL A 30 -28.05 -1.71 -1.34
N MET A 31 -28.16 -1.19 -0.13
CA MET A 31 -29.33 -0.39 0.26
C MET A 31 -29.03 1.07 -0.06
N LEU A 32 -29.96 1.75 -0.66
CA LEU A 32 -29.92 3.18 -0.95
C LEU A 32 -31.17 3.81 -0.34
N ASN A 33 -30.97 4.79 0.53
CA ASN A 33 -32.05 5.66 1.00
C ASN A 33 -32.27 6.80 0.01
N ARG A 34 -33.40 7.47 0.15
CA ARG A 34 -33.69 8.65 -0.67
C ARG A 34 -32.59 9.70 -0.51
N GLY A 35 -32.03 10.18 -1.63
CA GLY A 35 -30.94 11.15 -1.66
C GLY A 35 -29.53 10.58 -1.47
N GLU A 36 -29.40 9.27 -1.26
CA GLU A 36 -28.09 8.61 -1.25
C GLU A 36 -27.66 8.15 -2.65
N PHE A 37 -26.34 8.07 -2.85
CA PHE A 37 -25.74 7.44 -4.03
C PHE A 37 -24.66 6.45 -3.61
N LYS A 38 -24.37 5.49 -4.47
CA LYS A 38 -23.25 4.56 -4.32
C LYS A 38 -22.48 4.50 -5.62
N GLN A 39 -21.15 4.50 -5.50
CA GLN A 39 -20.25 4.36 -6.61
C GLN A 39 -19.73 2.92 -6.68
N PHE A 40 -19.72 2.37 -7.89
CA PHE A 40 -19.16 1.06 -8.16
C PHE A 40 -17.97 1.21 -9.08
N PHE A 41 -16.88 0.52 -8.76
CA PHE A 41 -15.72 0.37 -9.62
C PHE A 41 -15.74 -1.04 -10.20
N LEU A 42 -15.68 -1.15 -11.52
CA LEU A 42 -15.54 -2.42 -12.21
C LEU A 42 -14.12 -2.58 -12.68
N THR A 43 -13.43 -3.60 -12.17
CA THR A 43 -12.10 -3.96 -12.63
C THR A 43 -12.21 -5.17 -13.54
N VAL A 44 -11.73 -5.00 -14.77
CA VAL A 44 -11.67 -6.08 -15.74
C VAL A 44 -10.23 -6.52 -15.92
N HIS A 45 -9.96 -7.79 -15.67
CA HIS A 45 -8.67 -8.40 -15.88
C HIS A 45 -8.70 -9.29 -17.13
N THR A 46 -7.89 -8.96 -18.12
CA THR A 46 -7.72 -9.80 -19.31
C THR A 46 -6.78 -10.96 -18.98
N GLN A 47 -7.23 -12.19 -19.25
CA GLN A 47 -6.41 -13.38 -19.03
C GLN A 47 -5.29 -13.47 -20.06
N LYS A 48 -4.20 -14.15 -19.69
CA LYS A 48 -3.12 -14.48 -20.64
C LYS A 48 -3.68 -15.29 -21.79
N GLY A 49 -3.43 -14.84 -23.02
CA GLY A 49 -3.93 -15.50 -24.21
C GLY A 49 -5.35 -15.10 -24.64
N GLN A 50 -5.96 -14.13 -23.96
CA GLN A 50 -7.24 -13.58 -24.41
C GLN A 50 -7.12 -13.05 -25.83
N LYS A 51 -8.00 -13.49 -26.72
CA LYS A 51 -7.99 -13.05 -28.13
C LYS A 51 -8.26 -11.56 -28.24
N PRO A 52 -7.53 -10.84 -29.10
CA PRO A 52 -7.87 -9.45 -29.40
C PRO A 52 -9.27 -9.34 -29.99
N GLY A 53 -9.96 -8.27 -29.65
CA GLY A 53 -11.32 -8.06 -30.15
C GLY A 53 -12.17 -7.19 -29.26
N LEU A 54 -13.41 -7.05 -29.61
CA LEU A 54 -14.41 -6.29 -28.90
C LEU A 54 -15.33 -7.24 -28.14
N TYR A 55 -15.41 -7.05 -26.83
CA TYR A 55 -16.24 -7.84 -25.95
C TYR A 55 -17.36 -6.97 -25.41
N ASN A 56 -18.59 -7.43 -25.55
CA ASN A 56 -19.76 -6.73 -25.08
C ASN A 56 -20.36 -7.46 -23.89
N GLY A 57 -20.78 -6.70 -22.91
CA GLY A 57 -21.47 -7.18 -21.71
C GLY A 57 -22.50 -6.15 -21.25
N SER A 58 -23.13 -6.44 -20.13
CA SER A 58 -24.13 -5.54 -19.55
C SER A 58 -24.07 -5.61 -18.02
N VAL A 59 -24.32 -4.48 -17.38
CA VAL A 59 -24.60 -4.38 -15.95
C VAL A 59 -26.09 -4.13 -15.79
N PHE A 60 -26.77 -5.03 -15.10
CA PHE A 60 -28.20 -4.94 -14.83
C PHE A 60 -28.45 -4.27 -13.48
N MET A 61 -29.37 -3.31 -13.48
CA MET A 61 -29.89 -2.69 -12.25
C MET A 61 -31.18 -3.40 -11.88
N ILE A 62 -31.15 -4.10 -10.77
CA ILE A 62 -32.29 -4.91 -10.31
C ILE A 62 -32.73 -4.42 -8.94
N ARG A 63 -34.02 -4.16 -8.75
CA ARG A 63 -34.64 -3.87 -7.47
C ARG A 63 -35.79 -4.86 -7.20
N ASP A 64 -35.71 -5.54 -6.07
CA ASP A 64 -36.73 -6.50 -5.63
C ASP A 64 -37.09 -7.56 -6.70
N GLY A 65 -36.07 -8.01 -7.45
CA GLY A 65 -36.20 -8.98 -8.53
C GLY A 65 -36.66 -8.40 -9.87
N VAL A 66 -36.96 -7.10 -9.95
CA VAL A 66 -37.36 -6.41 -11.18
C VAL A 66 -36.18 -5.65 -11.77
N GLU A 67 -35.92 -5.85 -13.06
CA GLU A 67 -34.93 -5.07 -13.80
C GLU A 67 -35.44 -3.64 -14.01
N LEU A 68 -34.66 -2.66 -13.53
CA LEU A 68 -34.94 -1.24 -13.68
C LEU A 68 -34.25 -0.65 -14.91
N GLY A 69 -33.18 -1.27 -15.36
CA GLY A 69 -32.43 -0.82 -16.52
C GLY A 69 -31.12 -1.58 -16.68
N THR A 70 -30.49 -1.36 -17.84
CA THR A 70 -29.26 -2.03 -18.24
C THR A 70 -28.24 -1.01 -18.72
N ILE A 71 -27.00 -1.13 -18.25
CA ILE A 71 -25.88 -0.32 -18.70
C ILE A 71 -25.01 -1.21 -19.61
N PRO A 72 -24.90 -0.90 -20.92
CA PRO A 72 -24.02 -1.65 -21.81
C PRO A 72 -22.56 -1.38 -21.46
N VAL A 73 -21.75 -2.43 -21.47
CA VAL A 73 -20.31 -2.35 -21.24
C VAL A 73 -19.60 -2.93 -22.45
N GLN A 74 -18.64 -2.18 -22.98
CA GLN A 74 -17.83 -2.62 -24.11
C GLN A 74 -16.35 -2.56 -23.73
N ILE A 75 -15.64 -3.67 -23.92
CA ILE A 75 -14.22 -3.82 -23.61
C ILE A 75 -13.48 -4.20 -24.88
N ARG A 76 -12.49 -3.41 -25.26
CA ARG A 76 -11.59 -3.72 -26.38
C ARG A 76 -10.31 -4.35 -25.84
N VAL A 77 -10.08 -5.62 -26.17
CA VAL A 77 -8.77 -6.29 -25.94
C VAL A 77 -7.87 -5.96 -27.13
N LEU A 78 -6.73 -5.37 -26.84
CA LEU A 78 -5.75 -4.93 -27.85
C LEU A 78 -4.88 -6.12 -28.33
N PRO A 79 -4.36 -6.07 -29.58
CA PRO A 79 -3.59 -7.17 -30.17
C PRO A 79 -2.12 -7.18 -29.72
N PHE A 80 -1.85 -6.82 -28.49
CA PHE A 80 -0.51 -6.88 -27.90
C PHE A 80 -0.59 -7.23 -26.41
N VAL A 81 0.51 -7.76 -25.89
CA VAL A 81 0.69 -8.03 -24.47
C VAL A 81 1.70 -7.04 -23.94
N LEU A 82 1.38 -6.40 -22.81
CA LEU A 82 2.34 -5.55 -22.12
C LEU A 82 3.50 -6.41 -21.62
N PRO A 83 4.75 -5.93 -21.73
CA PRO A 83 5.90 -6.63 -21.16
C PRO A 83 5.77 -6.71 -19.63
N GLN A 84 6.54 -7.62 -19.03
CA GLN A 84 6.68 -7.66 -17.58
C GLN A 84 7.14 -6.27 -17.08
N PRO A 85 6.51 -5.72 -16.05
CA PRO A 85 6.93 -4.42 -15.50
C PRO A 85 8.42 -4.42 -15.12
N ALA A 86 9.13 -3.34 -15.46
CA ALA A 86 10.57 -3.20 -15.17
C ALA A 86 10.88 -3.36 -13.67
N ALA A 87 9.94 -2.99 -12.81
CA ALA A 87 10.03 -3.15 -11.37
C ALA A 87 10.28 -4.60 -10.92
N TYR A 88 9.78 -5.59 -11.68
CA TYR A 88 9.91 -7.03 -11.38
C TYR A 88 10.65 -7.81 -12.48
N GLY A 89 10.94 -7.18 -13.62
CA GLY A 89 11.45 -7.87 -14.81
C GLY A 89 12.95 -8.15 -14.79
N ASP A 90 13.75 -7.30 -14.15
CA ASP A 90 15.20 -7.44 -14.09
C ASP A 90 15.71 -7.08 -12.69
N VAL A 91 16.16 -8.10 -11.96
CA VAL A 91 16.70 -7.92 -10.59
C VAL A 91 18.04 -7.17 -10.58
N ASN A 92 18.76 -7.16 -11.70
CA ASN A 92 20.05 -6.47 -11.81
C ASN A 92 19.90 -4.99 -12.18
N LYS A 93 18.70 -4.60 -12.61
CA LYS A 93 18.34 -3.22 -12.93
C LYS A 93 17.10 -2.81 -12.15
N PRO A 94 17.21 -2.65 -10.83
CA PRO A 94 16.07 -2.39 -10.00
C PRO A 94 15.40 -1.06 -10.35
N PHE A 95 14.15 -1.12 -10.76
CA PHE A 95 13.29 0.04 -10.83
C PHE A 95 12.36 -0.01 -9.62
N LEU A 96 12.60 0.87 -8.65
CA LEU A 96 11.88 0.88 -7.38
C LEU A 96 10.60 1.69 -7.51
N VAL A 97 9.48 1.07 -7.20
CA VAL A 97 8.18 1.73 -7.18
C VAL A 97 7.60 1.62 -5.78
N SER A 98 7.38 2.74 -5.16
CA SER A 98 6.71 2.85 -3.87
C SER A 98 5.67 3.96 -3.91
N SER A 99 4.61 3.81 -3.15
CA SER A 99 3.72 4.91 -2.81
C SER A 99 4.01 5.36 -1.38
N TYR A 100 4.08 6.66 -1.19
CA TYR A 100 4.07 7.25 0.14
C TYR A 100 2.66 7.12 0.71
N ASN A 101 2.45 6.11 1.53
CA ASN A 101 1.18 5.93 2.23
C ASN A 101 1.45 5.62 3.71
N CYS A 102 0.61 6.16 4.56
CA CYS A 102 0.72 6.01 6.02
C CYS A 102 0.07 4.73 6.55
N VAL A 103 -0.24 3.77 5.68
CA VAL A 103 -0.90 2.52 6.07
C VAL A 103 0.12 1.61 6.74
N ASN A 104 -0.16 1.21 7.97
CA ASN A 104 0.75 0.37 8.76
C ASN A 104 -0.02 -0.46 9.80
N LEU A 105 0.66 -1.45 10.38
CA LEU A 105 0.08 -2.33 11.40
C LEU A 105 -0.46 -1.57 12.61
N LYS A 106 0.29 -0.60 13.12
CA LYS A 106 -0.10 0.20 14.28
C LYS A 106 -1.42 0.92 14.04
N MET A 107 -1.57 1.52 12.86
CA MET A 107 -2.81 2.21 12.47
C MET A 107 -3.98 1.24 12.41
N PHE A 108 -3.83 0.12 11.72
CA PHE A 108 -4.90 -0.88 11.63
C PHE A 108 -5.23 -1.50 12.98
N ASN A 109 -4.23 -1.81 13.79
CA ASN A 109 -4.42 -2.35 15.13
C ASN A 109 -5.25 -1.40 16.01
N ALA A 110 -4.91 -0.11 16.01
CA ALA A 110 -5.67 0.89 16.75
C ALA A 110 -7.12 1.06 16.22
N GLN A 111 -7.31 1.04 14.91
CA GLN A 111 -8.64 1.15 14.29
C GLN A 111 -9.54 -0.06 14.57
N ASN A 112 -8.96 -1.22 14.83
CA ASN A 112 -9.68 -2.47 15.10
C ASN A 112 -9.83 -2.78 16.59
N GLY A 113 -9.64 -1.81 17.48
CA GLY A 113 -9.73 -2.06 18.93
C GLY A 113 -8.63 -2.99 19.45
N PHE A 114 -7.42 -2.88 18.87
CA PHE A 114 -6.23 -3.67 19.18
C PHE A 114 -6.31 -5.15 18.79
N ASP A 115 -7.07 -5.47 17.75
CA ASP A 115 -7.05 -6.78 17.09
C ASP A 115 -5.89 -6.85 16.07
N MET A 116 -4.77 -7.40 16.50
CA MET A 116 -3.56 -7.53 15.68
C MET A 116 -3.75 -8.52 14.52
N GLU A 117 -4.51 -9.57 14.68
CA GLU A 117 -4.75 -10.54 13.60
C GLU A 117 -5.58 -9.93 12.47
N LEU A 118 -6.56 -9.13 12.82
CA LEU A 118 -7.32 -8.36 11.84
C LEU A 118 -6.44 -7.29 11.17
N ALA A 119 -5.57 -6.62 11.93
CA ALA A 119 -4.62 -5.64 11.41
C ALA A 119 -3.65 -6.25 10.40
N LYS A 120 -3.07 -7.41 10.69
CA LYS A 120 -2.20 -8.17 9.77
C LYS A 120 -2.93 -8.51 8.47
N LYS A 121 -4.16 -9.00 8.57
CA LYS A 121 -4.98 -9.33 7.41
C LYS A 121 -5.30 -8.11 6.55
N GLN A 122 -5.58 -6.97 7.15
CA GLN A 122 -5.82 -5.73 6.43
C GLN A 122 -4.55 -5.24 5.74
N LEU A 123 -3.41 -5.26 6.42
CA LEU A 123 -2.13 -4.89 5.81
C LEU A 123 -1.80 -5.84 4.65
N TYR A 124 -1.95 -7.15 4.83
CA TYR A 124 -1.75 -8.13 3.75
C TYR A 124 -2.56 -7.76 2.50
N ASN A 125 -3.85 -7.46 2.65
CA ASN A 125 -4.69 -7.11 1.52
C ASN A 125 -4.24 -5.82 0.80
N VAL A 126 -3.74 -4.83 1.56
CA VAL A 126 -3.19 -3.60 0.98
C VAL A 126 -1.91 -3.90 0.21
N LEU A 127 -0.99 -4.64 0.80
CA LEU A 127 0.29 -4.96 0.18
C LEU A 127 0.12 -5.88 -1.05
N GLU A 128 -0.78 -6.86 -0.96
CA GLU A 128 -1.13 -7.69 -2.13
C GLU A 128 -1.69 -6.84 -3.28
N ASN A 129 -2.52 -5.85 -2.97
CA ASN A 129 -3.02 -4.91 -3.97
C ASN A 129 -1.89 -4.05 -4.55
N GLN A 130 -0.96 -3.58 -3.74
CA GLN A 130 0.22 -2.84 -4.20
C GLN A 130 1.07 -3.68 -5.17
N VAL A 131 1.33 -4.96 -4.85
CA VAL A 131 2.05 -5.88 -5.74
C VAL A 131 1.31 -6.06 -7.07
N LYS A 132 -0.01 -6.23 -7.05
CA LYS A 132 -0.84 -6.31 -8.27
C LYS A 132 -0.78 -5.05 -9.14
N HIS A 133 -0.40 -3.91 -8.55
CA HIS A 133 -0.19 -2.63 -9.24
C HIS A 133 1.30 -2.30 -9.44
N ASN A 134 2.16 -3.32 -9.44
CA ASN A 134 3.60 -3.23 -9.72
C ASN A 134 4.39 -2.37 -8.72
N GLN A 135 3.89 -2.17 -7.52
CA GLN A 135 4.69 -1.58 -6.45
C GLN A 135 5.62 -2.64 -5.88
N THR A 136 6.90 -2.29 -5.77
CA THR A 136 7.94 -3.23 -5.36
C THR A 136 8.31 -3.10 -3.90
N MET A 137 7.91 -2.00 -3.28
CA MET A 137 8.35 -1.61 -1.97
C MET A 137 7.20 -0.94 -1.21
N HIS A 138 7.10 -1.25 0.06
CA HIS A 138 6.22 -0.56 1.01
C HIS A 138 7.07 0.21 2.01
N TRP A 139 6.69 1.44 2.30
CA TRP A 139 7.33 2.25 3.33
C TRP A 139 6.88 1.78 4.72
N VAL A 140 7.84 1.42 5.56
CA VAL A 140 7.60 1.03 6.95
C VAL A 140 7.86 2.23 7.87
N PRO A 141 6.83 2.87 8.44
CA PRO A 141 6.99 4.12 9.18
C PRO A 141 7.77 3.94 10.48
N GLY A 142 8.59 4.93 10.81
CA GLY A 142 9.40 4.96 12.03
C GLY A 142 8.60 5.08 13.34
N SER A 143 7.29 5.34 13.26
CA SER A 143 6.39 5.31 14.41
C SER A 143 6.01 3.91 14.87
N SER A 144 6.31 2.89 14.06
CA SER A 144 6.08 1.50 14.39
C SER A 144 7.20 0.97 15.30
N SER A 145 6.86 0.04 16.19
CA SER A 145 7.85 -0.68 16.97
C SER A 145 8.71 -1.60 16.09
N LEU A 146 9.87 -2.02 16.58
CA LEU A 146 10.72 -2.96 15.86
C LEU A 146 9.98 -4.29 15.57
N TYR A 147 9.14 -4.73 16.50
CA TYR A 147 8.30 -5.91 16.30
C TYR A 147 7.31 -5.72 15.14
N GLU A 148 6.64 -4.58 15.06
CA GLU A 148 5.73 -4.26 13.95
C GLU A 148 6.47 -4.15 12.62
N HIS A 149 7.73 -3.70 12.62
CA HIS A 149 8.59 -3.71 11.43
C HIS A 149 8.81 -5.14 10.92
N TRP A 150 9.19 -6.08 11.81
CA TRP A 150 9.40 -7.48 11.41
C TRP A 150 8.13 -8.13 10.90
N LEU A 151 7.01 -7.91 11.56
CA LEU A 151 5.71 -8.39 11.07
C LEU A 151 5.36 -7.80 9.69
N THR A 152 5.66 -6.53 9.47
CA THR A 152 5.43 -5.89 8.16
C THR A 152 6.29 -6.52 7.08
N LEU A 153 7.58 -6.76 7.35
CA LEU A 153 8.47 -7.44 6.40
C LEU A 153 7.99 -8.86 6.08
N ASP A 154 7.50 -9.60 7.06
CA ASP A 154 6.93 -10.93 6.83
C ASP A 154 5.69 -10.88 5.94
N ILE A 155 4.82 -9.91 6.14
CA ILE A 155 3.63 -9.72 5.30
C ILE A 155 4.03 -9.29 3.89
N MET A 156 5.03 -8.41 3.73
CA MET A 156 5.59 -8.04 2.43
C MET A 156 6.11 -9.28 1.67
N ARG A 157 6.85 -10.14 2.35
CA ARG A 157 7.37 -11.40 1.78
C ARG A 157 6.23 -12.33 1.35
N GLN A 158 5.20 -12.50 2.18
CA GLN A 158 4.02 -13.31 1.87
C GLN A 158 3.24 -12.77 0.67
N CYS A 159 3.21 -11.46 0.46
CA CYS A 159 2.57 -10.82 -0.69
C CYS A 159 3.41 -10.91 -1.98
N GLY A 160 4.65 -11.40 -1.92
CA GLY A 160 5.55 -11.46 -3.07
C GLY A 160 6.22 -10.13 -3.41
N MET A 161 6.32 -9.20 -2.46
CA MET A 161 7.15 -8.01 -2.64
C MET A 161 8.63 -8.39 -2.71
N ARG A 162 9.40 -7.59 -3.42
CA ARG A 162 10.86 -7.75 -3.43
C ARG A 162 11.41 -7.47 -2.03
N MET A 163 12.37 -8.29 -1.62
CA MET A 163 12.99 -8.18 -0.29
C MET A 163 14.49 -7.85 -0.36
N ASP A 164 15.01 -7.58 -1.55
CA ASP A 164 16.38 -7.14 -1.78
C ASP A 164 16.62 -5.67 -1.42
N TYR A 165 15.56 -4.94 -1.09
CA TYR A 165 15.60 -3.60 -0.54
C TYR A 165 14.38 -3.29 0.33
N VAL A 166 14.53 -2.35 1.24
CA VAL A 166 13.44 -1.86 2.09
C VAL A 166 13.60 -0.36 2.33
N MET A 167 12.47 0.34 2.37
CA MET A 167 12.39 1.72 2.82
C MET A 167 11.68 1.77 4.17
N CYS A 168 12.33 2.33 5.17
CA CYS A 168 11.76 2.40 6.50
C CYS A 168 12.14 3.69 7.23
N GLY A 169 11.23 4.13 8.06
CA GLY A 169 11.52 5.16 9.04
C GLY A 169 12.40 4.61 10.17
N ARG A 170 12.66 5.43 11.16
CA ARG A 170 13.55 5.15 12.27
C ARG A 170 12.79 4.55 13.47
N PRO A 171 12.68 3.21 13.60
CA PRO A 171 12.02 2.59 14.75
C PRO A 171 12.86 2.62 16.02
N LEU A 172 14.18 2.65 15.88
CA LEU A 172 15.12 2.77 16.97
C LEU A 172 15.51 4.24 17.15
N ARG A 173 15.52 4.70 18.38
CA ARG A 173 15.92 6.05 18.76
C ARG A 173 16.74 6.00 20.02
N ILE A 174 18.07 5.92 19.87
CA ILE A 174 19.00 5.84 21.01
C ILE A 174 19.09 7.21 21.69
N GLY A 175 19.09 8.29 20.89
CA GLY A 175 19.19 9.66 21.40
C GLY A 175 18.78 10.69 20.34
N ASN A 176 19.10 11.94 20.61
CA ASN A 176 18.70 13.08 19.77
C ASN A 176 19.88 13.84 19.16
N THR A 177 21.10 13.41 19.39
CA THR A 177 22.27 14.02 18.77
C THR A 177 22.47 13.48 17.34
N PRO A 178 23.19 14.20 16.47
CA PRO A 178 23.55 13.68 15.16
C PRO A 178 24.36 12.38 15.23
N MET A 179 25.23 12.24 16.23
CA MET A 179 26.02 11.01 16.45
C MET A 179 25.10 9.83 16.80
N ASP A 180 24.10 10.04 17.64
CA ASP A 180 23.10 9.00 17.97
C ASP A 180 22.36 8.57 16.72
N THR A 181 22.03 9.52 15.83
CA THR A 181 21.39 9.23 14.54
C THR A 181 22.24 8.31 13.66
N VAL A 182 23.55 8.55 13.59
CA VAL A 182 24.48 7.68 12.85
C VAL A 182 24.58 6.30 13.50
N GLN A 183 24.60 6.21 14.81
CA GLN A 183 24.62 4.93 15.53
C GLN A 183 23.32 4.14 15.31
N ASP A 184 22.18 4.80 15.40
CA ASP A 184 20.87 4.20 15.07
C ASP A 184 20.88 3.62 13.66
N ALA A 185 21.34 4.40 12.66
CA ALA A 185 21.41 3.96 11.29
C ALA A 185 22.27 2.70 11.13
N LYS A 186 23.43 2.67 11.75
CA LYS A 186 24.33 1.51 11.71
C LYS A 186 23.70 0.27 12.34
N ILE A 187 23.09 0.40 13.51
CA ILE A 187 22.43 -0.71 14.21
C ILE A 187 21.24 -1.21 13.38
N GLN A 188 20.40 -0.30 12.93
CA GLN A 188 19.20 -0.61 12.16
C GLN A 188 19.56 -1.31 10.83
N SER A 189 20.55 -0.79 10.09
CA SER A 189 21.03 -1.42 8.86
C SER A 189 21.54 -2.84 9.09
N ARG A 190 22.27 -3.08 10.19
CA ARG A 190 22.74 -4.42 10.55
C ARG A 190 21.58 -5.38 10.85
N LEU A 191 20.57 -4.92 11.58
CA LEU A 191 19.39 -5.72 11.89
C LEU A 191 18.62 -6.09 10.63
N TYR A 192 18.36 -5.12 9.74
CA TYR A 192 17.68 -5.39 8.49
C TYR A 192 18.47 -6.33 7.56
N ARG A 193 19.79 -6.15 7.43
CA ARG A 193 20.63 -7.05 6.64
C ARG A 193 20.69 -8.47 7.20
N LYS A 194 20.57 -8.64 8.49
CA LYS A 194 20.44 -9.98 9.10
C LYS A 194 19.17 -10.69 8.62
N GLU A 195 18.08 -9.99 8.44
CA GLU A 195 16.78 -10.53 8.01
C GLU A 195 16.63 -10.65 6.48
N LEU A 196 17.16 -9.69 5.74
CA LEU A 196 16.96 -9.57 4.30
C LEU A 196 18.14 -10.12 3.47
N GLY A 197 19.30 -10.26 4.09
CA GLY A 197 20.54 -10.65 3.45
C GLY A 197 21.58 -9.52 3.45
N PRO A 198 22.89 -9.87 3.35
CA PRO A 198 23.99 -8.93 3.48
C PRO A 198 23.99 -7.83 2.41
N ASP A 199 23.49 -8.15 1.21
CA ASP A 199 23.47 -7.27 0.06
C ASP A 199 22.20 -6.42 -0.04
N ALA A 200 21.27 -6.57 0.91
CA ALA A 200 20.03 -5.81 0.90
C ALA A 200 20.27 -4.30 1.02
N MET A 201 19.63 -3.54 0.16
CA MET A 201 19.61 -2.09 0.17
C MET A 201 18.61 -1.58 1.22
N ILE A 202 19.08 -0.79 2.17
CA ILE A 202 18.25 -0.23 3.23
C ILE A 202 18.18 1.28 3.05
N PHE A 203 16.98 1.79 2.76
CA PHE A 203 16.69 3.22 2.70
C PHE A 203 16.10 3.64 4.04
N LEU A 204 16.88 4.39 4.81
CA LEU A 204 16.45 4.91 6.12
C LEU A 204 15.96 6.34 5.97
N GLU A 205 14.72 6.58 6.33
CA GLU A 205 14.15 7.91 6.39
C GLU A 205 14.34 8.48 7.79
N TYR A 206 15.06 9.59 7.89
CA TYR A 206 15.33 10.29 9.15
C TYR A 206 14.53 11.57 9.36
N GLY A 207 13.84 12.03 8.36
CA GLY A 207 12.97 13.21 8.43
C GLY A 207 12.28 13.46 7.10
N ASP A 208 11.02 13.77 7.19
CA ASP A 208 10.22 14.26 6.09
C ASP A 208 10.16 15.79 6.18
N GLU A 209 10.36 16.49 5.06
CA GLU A 209 10.35 17.96 4.99
C GLU A 209 11.21 18.62 6.08
N PRO A 210 12.49 18.28 6.22
CA PRO A 210 13.31 18.80 7.30
C PRO A 210 13.49 20.31 7.16
N GLY A 211 13.13 21.07 8.18
CA GLY A 211 13.33 22.51 8.20
C GLY A 211 14.81 22.89 8.05
N VAL A 212 15.09 24.08 7.50
CA VAL A 212 16.45 24.57 7.24
C VAL A 212 17.37 24.46 8.47
N GLY A 213 16.85 24.69 9.66
CA GLY A 213 17.61 24.58 10.91
C GLY A 213 18.04 23.14 11.23
N TRP A 214 17.21 22.15 10.89
CA TRP A 214 17.57 20.74 11.02
C TRP A 214 18.65 20.35 10.00
N VAL A 215 18.48 20.73 8.76
CA VAL A 215 19.44 20.48 7.67
C VAL A 215 20.81 21.06 8.04
N ARG A 216 20.88 22.34 8.41
CA ARG A 216 22.15 23.00 8.80
C ARG A 216 22.86 22.31 9.95
N ARG A 217 22.11 21.81 10.96
CA ARG A 217 22.74 21.11 12.10
C ARG A 217 23.28 19.74 11.75
N ASN A 218 22.73 19.09 10.72
CA ASN A 218 23.03 17.70 10.39
C ASN A 218 23.89 17.53 9.12
N LEU A 219 24.05 18.57 8.30
CA LEU A 219 24.83 18.51 7.05
C LEU A 219 26.31 18.10 7.26
N ASN A 220 26.91 18.38 8.41
CA ASN A 220 28.29 18.02 8.68
C ASN A 220 28.48 16.57 9.18
N PHE A 221 27.41 15.76 9.21
CA PHE A 221 27.43 14.39 9.70
C PHE A 221 27.11 13.35 8.60
N PHE A 222 26.73 13.80 7.44
CA PHE A 222 26.53 13.00 6.23
C PHE A 222 27.54 13.42 5.16
#